data_856ccbe4a98f95910f86a1609effcdc1
#
_entry.id   856ccbe4a98f95910f86a1609effcdc1
#
_cell.length_a   1.000
_cell.length_b   1.000
_cell.length_c   1.000
_cell.angle_alpha   90.00
_cell.angle_beta   90.00
_cell.angle_gamma   90.00
#
_symmetry.space_group_name_H-M   'P 1'
#
loop_
_entity.id
_entity.type
_entity.pdbx_description
1 polymer ?
#
loop_
_entity_poly.entity_id
_entity_poly.type
_entity_poly.pdbx_seq_one_letter_code
_entity_poly.pdbx_strand_id
1 'polypeptide(L)'
;MHPHKVKRIPEQKAKTGIFLAFALIAGISVLEVVTLAVDGAPAGYRWLNILSNYLGFGLSPAVSLCLVYVMDRKKMVNFWFRAAVCCEGCYLLFLALSIPAGLVFSVSEDNVYSRGPYFCIYILMYLAAIVYLSASTIVTAREFQNRSRVLIYPLMLFLTIETIIQVALPSLHVTWLCVTLLSVLYFIYCSEMWNQLDALTGLLNQDSYLNRTAEMRRSGGVLVVFDVDDFKQVNDRYGHLQGDVCLAEIAHCIKKDYARCGYCYRIGGDEFCVLLENADREAWCAQEFERLLALRREVVHCLPRVSLGSAPISGEDLLAVKD
;
A
#
# COMPACT_ATOMS: atom_id res chain seq x y z
N MET A 1 23.20 -16.95 11.00
CA MET A 1 22.36 -15.93 10.35
C MET A 1 21.21 -16.67 9.66
N HIS A 2 19.96 -16.46 10.08
CA HIS A 2 18.82 -17.18 9.50
C HIS A 2 18.62 -16.76 8.04
N PRO A 3 18.44 -17.73 7.12
CA PRO A 3 18.07 -17.41 5.74
C PRO A 3 16.74 -16.65 5.78
N HIS A 4 16.71 -15.48 5.14
CA HIS A 4 15.47 -14.74 4.94
C HIS A 4 14.48 -15.69 4.25
N LYS A 5 13.46 -16.14 4.99
CA LYS A 5 12.31 -16.83 4.39
C LYS A 5 11.77 -15.91 3.32
N VAL A 6 11.94 -16.31 2.05
CA VAL A 6 11.23 -15.72 0.93
C VAL A 6 9.75 -15.84 1.26
N LYS A 7 9.16 -14.75 1.73
CA LYS A 7 7.74 -14.71 2.07
C LYS A 7 7.00 -14.44 0.77
N ARG A 8 6.40 -15.49 0.19
CA ARG A 8 5.28 -15.30 -0.74
C ARG A 8 4.39 -14.22 -0.15
N ILE A 9 4.01 -13.21 -0.95
CA ILE A 9 3.04 -12.19 -0.52
C ILE A 9 1.78 -12.96 -0.13
N PRO A 10 1.38 -13.01 1.14
CA PRO A 10 0.30 -13.89 1.54
C PRO A 10 -1.01 -13.22 1.16
N GLU A 11 -1.51 -13.54 -0.03
CA GLU A 11 -2.84 -13.16 -0.50
C GLU A 11 -3.92 -13.33 0.58
N GLN A 12 -3.84 -14.42 1.33
CA GLN A 12 -4.76 -14.71 2.43
C GLN A 12 -4.69 -13.71 3.61
N LYS A 13 -3.53 -13.11 3.84
CA LYS A 13 -3.33 -12.14 4.93
C LYS A 13 -3.69 -10.71 4.54
N ALA A 14 -3.58 -10.36 3.26
CA ALA A 14 -4.14 -9.12 2.73
C ALA A 14 -5.67 -9.15 2.85
N LYS A 15 -6.29 -10.27 2.48
CA LYS A 15 -7.74 -10.51 2.65
C LYS A 15 -8.22 -10.30 4.09
N THR A 16 -7.46 -10.76 5.10
CA THR A 16 -7.81 -10.56 6.53
C THR A 16 -7.77 -9.08 6.93
N GLY A 17 -6.76 -8.32 6.51
CA GLY A 17 -6.67 -6.90 6.84
C GLY A 17 -7.78 -6.07 6.20
N ILE A 18 -8.16 -6.41 4.98
CA ILE A 18 -9.29 -5.81 4.26
C ILE A 18 -10.59 -6.10 4.98
N PHE A 19 -10.82 -7.35 5.36
CA PHE A 19 -12.01 -7.74 6.13
C PHE A 19 -12.12 -6.93 7.42
N LEU A 20 -11.01 -6.73 8.14
CA LEU A 20 -10.98 -5.89 9.34
C LEU A 20 -11.33 -4.44 9.05
N ALA A 21 -10.81 -3.85 7.96
CA ALA A 21 -11.13 -2.49 7.57
C ALA A 21 -12.64 -2.33 7.25
N PHE A 22 -13.21 -3.24 6.46
CA PHE A 22 -14.64 -3.22 6.15
C PHE A 22 -15.51 -3.51 7.38
N ALA A 23 -15.10 -4.43 8.27
CA ALA A 23 -15.82 -4.69 9.50
C ALA A 23 -15.83 -3.45 10.42
N LEU A 24 -14.72 -2.72 10.48
CA LEU A 24 -14.63 -1.47 11.23
C LEU A 24 -15.54 -0.40 10.63
N ILE A 25 -15.52 -0.20 9.31
CA ILE A 25 -16.40 0.74 8.61
C ILE A 25 -17.87 0.40 8.85
N ALA A 26 -18.25 -0.88 8.71
CA ALA A 26 -19.61 -1.32 8.98
C ALA A 26 -20.00 -1.08 10.44
N GLY A 27 -19.11 -1.37 11.39
CA GLY A 27 -19.34 -1.08 12.81
C GLY A 27 -19.59 0.40 13.08
N ILE A 28 -18.76 1.28 12.52
CA ILE A 28 -18.93 2.73 12.70
C ILE A 28 -20.22 3.22 12.02
N SER A 29 -20.56 2.69 10.84
CA SER A 29 -21.83 3.02 10.15
C SER A 29 -23.06 2.63 11.01
N VAL A 30 -23.00 1.48 11.68
CA VAL A 30 -24.04 1.06 12.63
C VAL A 30 -24.10 2.00 13.84
N LEU A 31 -22.93 2.41 14.37
CA LEU A 31 -22.86 3.37 15.48
C LEU A 31 -23.49 4.72 15.10
N GLU A 32 -23.30 5.21 13.88
CA GLU A 32 -23.94 6.43 13.38
C GLU A 32 -25.48 6.27 13.32
N VAL A 33 -25.97 5.16 12.79
CA VAL A 33 -27.42 4.87 12.77
C VAL A 33 -27.98 4.82 14.19
N VAL A 34 -27.25 4.17 15.13
CA VAL A 34 -27.62 4.13 16.54
C VAL A 34 -27.68 5.55 17.14
N THR A 35 -26.64 6.36 16.88
CA THR A 35 -26.60 7.75 17.36
C THR A 35 -27.82 8.53 16.88
N LEU A 36 -28.17 8.45 15.59
CA LEU A 36 -29.35 9.11 15.02
C LEU A 36 -30.66 8.61 15.61
N ALA A 37 -30.76 7.32 15.88
CA ALA A 37 -31.97 6.71 16.43
C ALA A 37 -32.19 7.06 17.92
N VAL A 38 -31.12 7.27 18.67
CA VAL A 38 -31.21 7.55 20.12
C VAL A 38 -31.13 9.04 20.45
N ASP A 39 -30.72 9.91 19.54
CA ASP A 39 -30.64 11.35 19.76
C ASP A 39 -32.05 11.93 19.95
N GLY A 40 -32.28 12.61 21.07
CA GLY A 40 -33.60 13.07 21.49
C GLY A 40 -34.55 11.98 22.01
N ALA A 41 -34.12 10.71 22.10
CA ALA A 41 -34.88 9.63 22.73
C ALA A 41 -34.90 9.78 24.27
N PRO A 42 -35.76 9.05 25.01
CA PRO A 42 -35.83 9.16 26.46
C PRO A 42 -34.47 9.07 27.16
N ALA A 43 -34.29 9.82 28.25
CA ALA A 43 -33.01 9.97 28.97
C ALA A 43 -32.33 8.65 29.36
N GLY A 44 -33.10 7.53 29.49
CA GLY A 44 -32.53 6.21 29.70
C GLY A 44 -31.56 5.72 28.64
N TYR A 45 -31.63 6.26 27.41
CA TYR A 45 -30.73 5.93 26.30
C TYR A 45 -29.50 6.85 26.17
N ARG A 46 -29.34 7.84 27.08
CA ARG A 46 -28.23 8.79 27.07
C ARG A 46 -26.84 8.11 27.08
N TRP A 47 -26.69 7.06 27.85
CA TRP A 47 -25.43 6.29 27.89
C TRP A 47 -25.08 5.69 26.51
N LEU A 48 -26.08 5.24 25.76
CA LEU A 48 -25.92 4.65 24.43
C LEU A 48 -25.54 5.74 23.41
N ASN A 49 -26.14 6.92 23.49
CA ASN A 49 -25.80 8.08 22.69
C ASN A 49 -24.33 8.52 22.94
N ILE A 50 -23.92 8.61 24.21
CA ILE A 50 -22.51 8.91 24.56
C ILE A 50 -21.56 7.85 24.03
N LEU A 51 -21.86 6.56 24.22
CA LEU A 51 -21.00 5.46 23.79
C LEU A 51 -20.85 5.40 22.28
N SER A 52 -21.94 5.53 21.53
CA SER A 52 -21.91 5.49 20.06
C SER A 52 -21.15 6.70 19.47
N ASN A 53 -21.31 7.90 20.01
CA ASN A 53 -20.52 9.05 19.61
C ASN A 53 -19.04 8.88 19.97
N TYR A 54 -18.70 8.40 21.17
CA TYR A 54 -17.32 8.14 21.57
C TYR A 54 -16.63 7.15 20.64
N LEU A 55 -17.28 6.01 20.36
CA LEU A 55 -16.73 4.99 19.46
C LEU A 55 -16.70 5.47 18.01
N GLY A 56 -17.72 6.19 17.56
CA GLY A 56 -17.82 6.77 16.22
C GLY A 56 -16.67 7.73 15.94
N PHE A 57 -16.48 8.74 16.78
CA PHE A 57 -15.39 9.72 16.63
C PHE A 57 -14.01 9.11 16.90
N GLY A 58 -13.93 8.18 17.86
CA GLY A 58 -12.66 7.54 18.23
C GLY A 58 -12.14 6.57 17.20
N LEU A 59 -13.01 5.79 16.55
CA LEU A 59 -12.59 4.76 15.61
C LEU A 59 -12.48 5.26 14.15
N SER A 60 -13.03 6.43 13.84
CA SER A 60 -12.99 6.98 12.48
C SER A 60 -11.59 7.16 11.91
N PRO A 61 -10.59 7.74 12.62
CA PRO A 61 -9.23 7.85 12.11
C PRO A 61 -8.54 6.48 11.98
N ALA A 62 -8.91 5.51 12.81
CA ALA A 62 -8.35 4.16 12.80
C ALA A 62 -8.62 3.39 11.48
N VAL A 63 -9.70 3.74 10.74
CA VAL A 63 -9.98 3.19 9.41
C VAL A 63 -8.79 3.42 8.47
N SER A 64 -8.23 4.63 8.43
CA SER A 64 -7.06 4.96 7.61
C SER A 64 -5.83 4.14 8.02
N LEU A 65 -5.61 3.90 9.32
CA LEU A 65 -4.51 3.06 9.80
C LEU A 65 -4.68 1.59 9.38
N CYS A 66 -5.92 1.06 9.42
CA CYS A 66 -6.22 -0.27 8.91
C CYS A 66 -5.94 -0.39 7.41
N LEU A 67 -6.30 0.61 6.60
CA LEU A 67 -6.02 0.62 5.16
C LEU A 67 -4.51 0.69 4.85
N VAL A 68 -3.73 1.48 5.60
CA VAL A 68 -2.26 1.49 5.51
C VAL A 68 -1.68 0.12 5.84
N TYR A 69 -2.19 -0.54 6.88
CA TYR A 69 -1.75 -1.88 7.26
C TYR A 69 -2.01 -2.93 6.19
N VAL A 70 -3.16 -2.86 5.52
CA VAL A 70 -3.52 -3.74 4.41
C VAL A 70 -2.52 -3.62 3.27
N MET A 71 -2.16 -2.39 2.92
CA MET A 71 -1.32 -2.12 1.77
C MET A 71 0.12 -2.62 1.93
N ASP A 72 0.75 -2.40 3.09
CA ASP A 72 2.13 -2.81 3.32
C ASP A 72 2.40 -3.19 4.78
N ARG A 73 2.51 -4.50 5.01
CA ARG A 73 2.82 -5.06 6.35
C ARG A 73 4.23 -4.76 6.86
N LYS A 74 5.19 -4.50 5.98
CA LYS A 74 6.54 -4.11 6.40
C LYS A 74 6.50 -2.80 7.18
N LYS A 75 5.47 -1.99 6.97
CA LYS A 75 5.26 -0.72 7.67
C LYS A 75 4.92 -0.86 9.15
N MET A 76 4.39 -2.00 9.62
CA MET A 76 4.19 -2.22 11.07
C MET A 76 5.46 -2.06 11.90
N VAL A 77 6.62 -2.33 11.31
CA VAL A 77 7.92 -2.17 11.96
C VAL A 77 8.42 -0.74 11.84
N ASN A 78 7.81 0.07 10.99
CA ASN A 78 8.21 1.45 10.74
C ASN A 78 7.84 2.34 11.94
N PHE A 79 8.77 3.19 12.34
CA PHE A 79 8.59 4.20 13.38
C PHE A 79 7.32 5.04 13.17
N TRP A 80 7.07 5.50 11.94
CA TRP A 80 5.91 6.34 11.61
C TRP A 80 4.56 5.66 11.81
N PHE A 81 4.46 4.36 11.49
CA PHE A 81 3.22 3.61 11.74
C PHE A 81 2.98 3.43 13.23
N ARG A 82 4.02 3.08 14.00
CA ARG A 82 3.93 2.96 15.46
C ARG A 82 3.56 4.29 16.11
N ALA A 83 4.15 5.39 15.66
CA ALA A 83 3.83 6.72 16.13
C ALA A 83 2.36 7.09 15.85
N ALA A 84 1.84 6.78 14.64
CA ALA A 84 0.45 7.01 14.29
C ALA A 84 -0.51 6.18 15.16
N VAL A 85 -0.21 4.91 15.42
CA VAL A 85 -0.99 4.05 16.34
C VAL A 85 -0.95 4.57 17.78
N CYS A 86 0.21 5.02 18.26
CA CYS A 86 0.32 5.64 19.59
C CYS A 86 -0.50 6.94 19.67
N CYS A 87 -0.43 7.78 18.63
CA CYS A 87 -1.20 9.03 18.55
C CYS A 87 -2.70 8.74 18.60
N GLU A 88 -3.18 7.73 17.88
CA GLU A 88 -4.57 7.26 17.93
C GLU A 88 -4.96 6.78 19.33
N GLY A 89 -4.11 6.02 20.01
CA GLY A 89 -4.33 5.60 21.38
C GLY A 89 -4.43 6.77 22.37
N CYS A 90 -3.54 7.77 22.23
CA CYS A 90 -3.59 9.00 23.01
C CYS A 90 -4.87 9.81 22.74
N TYR A 91 -5.30 9.86 21.47
CA TYR A 91 -6.54 10.54 21.09
C TYR A 91 -7.77 9.84 21.69
N LEU A 92 -7.86 8.52 21.65
CA LEU A 92 -8.94 7.76 22.28
C LEU A 92 -9.01 8.02 23.78
N LEU A 93 -7.86 8.05 24.45
CA LEU A 93 -7.79 8.38 25.88
C LEU A 93 -8.24 9.80 26.16
N PHE A 94 -7.74 10.77 25.36
CA PHE A 94 -8.17 12.17 25.47
C PHE A 94 -9.69 12.30 25.26
N LEU A 95 -10.23 11.65 24.23
CA LEU A 95 -11.66 11.67 23.94
C LEU A 95 -12.48 11.13 25.11
N ALA A 96 -12.07 10.00 25.72
CA ALA A 96 -12.73 9.44 26.90
C ALA A 96 -12.71 10.40 28.09
N LEU A 97 -11.55 11.01 28.38
CA LEU A 97 -11.39 11.97 29.48
C LEU A 97 -12.13 13.29 29.23
N SER A 98 -12.40 13.62 27.98
CA SER A 98 -13.13 14.84 27.60
C SER A 98 -14.64 14.74 27.77
N ILE A 99 -15.22 13.53 27.87
CA ILE A 99 -16.67 13.31 27.94
C ILE A 99 -17.31 14.06 29.11
N PRO A 100 -16.83 14.00 30.37
CA PRO A 100 -17.48 14.68 31.50
C PRO A 100 -17.51 16.20 31.35
N ALA A 101 -16.49 16.77 30.67
CA ALA A 101 -16.38 18.22 30.46
C ALA A 101 -17.01 18.69 29.15
N GLY A 102 -17.51 17.75 28.29
CA GLY A 102 -18.12 18.06 27.00
C GLY A 102 -17.19 18.78 26.02
N LEU A 103 -15.85 18.51 26.07
CA LEU A 103 -14.87 19.27 25.29
C LEU A 103 -14.97 19.02 23.79
N VAL A 104 -15.09 17.76 23.37
CA VAL A 104 -15.21 17.39 21.94
C VAL A 104 -16.67 17.30 21.53
N PHE A 105 -17.48 16.63 22.33
CA PHE A 105 -18.92 16.55 22.18
C PHE A 105 -19.60 16.45 23.54
N SER A 106 -20.87 16.78 23.61
CA SER A 106 -21.67 16.61 24.81
C SER A 106 -23.05 16.05 24.47
N VAL A 107 -23.64 15.35 25.43
CA VAL A 107 -25.02 14.87 25.35
C VAL A 107 -25.75 15.43 26.58
N SER A 108 -26.76 16.26 26.38
CA SER A 108 -27.54 16.89 27.44
C SER A 108 -28.26 15.85 28.29
N GLU A 109 -28.89 16.32 29.42
CA GLU A 109 -29.75 15.47 30.24
C GLU A 109 -30.99 14.99 29.47
N ASP A 110 -31.46 15.80 28.52
CA ASP A 110 -32.56 15.45 27.61
C ASP A 110 -32.11 14.56 26.44
N ASN A 111 -30.91 14.00 26.52
CA ASN A 111 -30.34 13.10 25.51
C ASN A 111 -30.18 13.71 24.11
N VAL A 112 -29.84 15.02 24.04
CA VAL A 112 -29.58 15.72 22.77
C VAL A 112 -28.08 15.92 22.59
N TYR A 113 -27.55 15.50 21.44
CA TYR A 113 -26.17 15.67 21.04
C TYR A 113 -25.85 17.11 20.68
N SER A 114 -24.64 17.57 21.05
CA SER A 114 -24.08 18.82 20.58
C SER A 114 -22.56 18.75 20.44
N ARG A 115 -22.02 19.51 19.47
CA ARG A 115 -20.56 19.63 19.29
C ARG A 115 -19.96 20.45 20.42
N GLY A 116 -18.86 19.97 21.00
CA GLY A 116 -18.10 20.70 22.01
C GLY A 116 -17.18 21.78 21.41
N PRO A 117 -16.60 22.64 22.25
CA PRO A 117 -15.75 23.75 21.81
C PRO A 117 -14.45 23.30 21.12
N TYR A 118 -13.98 22.10 21.41
CA TYR A 118 -12.78 21.50 20.81
C TYR A 118 -13.08 20.38 19.79
N PHE A 119 -14.24 20.38 19.16
CA PHE A 119 -14.61 19.45 18.10
C PHE A 119 -13.60 19.46 16.93
N CYS A 120 -12.90 20.59 16.74
CA CYS A 120 -11.81 20.69 15.76
C CYS A 120 -10.68 19.65 15.97
N ILE A 121 -10.46 19.17 17.19
CA ILE A 121 -9.45 18.13 17.47
C ILE A 121 -9.80 16.83 16.73
N TYR A 122 -11.07 16.42 16.73
CA TYR A 122 -11.54 15.28 15.95
C TYR A 122 -11.26 15.46 14.45
N ILE A 123 -11.63 16.65 13.91
CA ILE A 123 -11.41 16.95 12.49
C ILE A 123 -9.92 16.89 12.14
N LEU A 124 -9.05 17.46 12.97
CA LEU A 124 -7.60 17.44 12.77
C LEU A 124 -7.04 16.01 12.81
N MET A 125 -7.48 15.16 13.74
CA MET A 125 -7.07 13.75 13.82
C MET A 125 -7.51 12.97 12.59
N TYR A 126 -8.75 13.16 12.13
CA TYR A 126 -9.27 12.51 10.94
C TYR A 126 -8.50 12.92 9.68
N LEU A 127 -8.27 14.22 9.47
CA LEU A 127 -7.47 14.73 8.35
C LEU A 127 -6.02 14.26 8.40
N ALA A 128 -5.40 14.25 9.59
CA ALA A 128 -4.03 13.72 9.75
C ALA A 128 -3.94 12.24 9.36
N ALA A 129 -4.94 11.44 9.71
CA ALA A 129 -5.02 10.03 9.32
C ALA A 129 -5.17 9.85 7.80
N ILE A 130 -5.97 10.69 7.12
CA ILE A 130 -6.11 10.71 5.66
C ILE A 130 -4.78 11.11 4.99
N VAL A 131 -4.11 12.15 5.47
CA VAL A 131 -2.81 12.58 4.96
C VAL A 131 -1.77 11.47 5.11
N TYR A 132 -1.76 10.80 6.25
CA TYR A 132 -0.86 9.66 6.50
C TYR A 132 -1.14 8.50 5.55
N LEU A 133 -2.41 8.12 5.33
CA LEU A 133 -2.82 7.11 4.35
C LEU A 133 -2.34 7.48 2.95
N SER A 134 -2.54 8.74 2.55
CA SER A 134 -2.13 9.26 1.24
C SER A 134 -0.63 9.17 1.02
N ALA A 135 0.15 9.71 1.96
CA ALA A 135 1.61 9.69 1.91
C ALA A 135 2.15 8.26 1.89
N SER A 136 1.61 7.39 2.74
CA SER A 136 1.95 5.98 2.81
C SER A 136 1.68 5.25 1.49
N THR A 137 0.53 5.52 0.87
CA THR A 137 0.13 4.91 -0.40
C THR A 137 1.02 5.38 -1.55
N ILE A 138 1.34 6.67 -1.63
CA ILE A 138 2.24 7.22 -2.66
C ILE A 138 3.64 6.60 -2.55
N VAL A 139 4.20 6.50 -1.34
CA VAL A 139 5.51 5.88 -1.11
C VAL A 139 5.51 4.42 -1.56
N THR A 140 4.49 3.65 -1.16
CA THR A 140 4.39 2.23 -1.53
C THR A 140 4.19 2.05 -3.03
N ALA A 141 3.34 2.87 -3.67
CA ALA A 141 3.16 2.83 -5.12
C ALA A 141 4.45 3.12 -5.90
N ARG A 142 5.33 3.99 -5.37
CA ARG A 142 6.67 4.23 -5.93
C ARG A 142 7.58 3.01 -5.77
N GLU A 143 7.58 2.37 -4.60
CA GLU A 143 8.39 1.15 -4.35
C GLU A 143 8.00 0.00 -5.28
N PHE A 144 6.72 -0.11 -5.64
CA PHE A 144 6.21 -1.12 -6.57
C PHE A 144 6.23 -0.66 -8.04
N GLN A 145 6.86 0.48 -8.33
CA GLN A 145 6.96 1.04 -9.68
C GLN A 145 5.58 1.19 -10.38
N ASN A 146 4.51 1.39 -9.59
CA ASN A 146 3.15 1.52 -10.12
C ASN A 146 2.97 2.90 -10.78
N ARG A 147 2.59 2.88 -12.06
CA ARG A 147 2.28 4.11 -12.82
C ARG A 147 0.92 4.70 -12.47
N SER A 148 -0.05 3.85 -12.10
CA SER A 148 -1.43 4.27 -11.79
C SER A 148 -1.57 5.05 -10.47
N ARG A 149 -0.43 5.44 -9.85
CA ARG A 149 -0.41 6.28 -8.63
C ARG A 149 -1.20 7.59 -8.77
N VAL A 150 -1.40 8.06 -10.00
CA VAL A 150 -2.19 9.28 -10.28
C VAL A 150 -3.65 9.13 -9.82
N LEU A 151 -4.20 7.91 -9.80
CA LEU A 151 -5.57 7.63 -9.33
C LEU A 151 -5.76 7.88 -7.82
N ILE A 152 -4.68 7.96 -7.05
CA ILE A 152 -4.74 8.23 -5.61
C ILE A 152 -5.19 9.68 -5.36
N TYR A 153 -4.74 10.63 -6.19
CA TYR A 153 -5.04 12.05 -5.98
C TYR A 153 -6.54 12.38 -6.03
N PRO A 154 -7.32 11.96 -7.03
CA PRO A 154 -8.77 12.20 -7.03
C PRO A 154 -9.49 11.50 -5.87
N LEU A 155 -9.04 10.31 -5.44
CA LEU A 155 -9.60 9.64 -4.25
C LEU A 155 -9.40 10.46 -2.98
N MET A 156 -8.19 11.02 -2.79
CA MET A 156 -7.87 11.84 -1.63
C MET A 156 -8.59 13.20 -1.66
N LEU A 157 -8.69 13.81 -2.85
CA LEU A 157 -9.44 15.03 -3.04
C LEU A 157 -10.92 14.84 -2.69
N PHE A 158 -11.52 13.72 -3.11
CA PHE A 158 -12.90 13.41 -2.80
C PHE A 158 -13.14 13.26 -1.29
N LEU A 159 -12.26 12.52 -0.56
CA LEU A 159 -12.34 12.42 0.90
C LEU A 159 -12.24 13.78 1.60
N THR A 160 -11.37 14.65 1.09
CA THR A 160 -11.20 15.99 1.67
C THR A 160 -12.45 16.85 1.45
N ILE A 161 -13.00 16.84 0.24
CA ILE A 161 -14.23 17.57 -0.10
C ILE A 161 -15.41 17.05 0.72
N GLU A 162 -15.56 15.73 0.82
CA GLU A 162 -16.61 15.10 1.63
C GLU A 162 -16.52 15.54 3.09
N THR A 163 -15.31 15.51 3.69
CA THR A 163 -15.08 15.96 5.06
C THR A 163 -15.48 17.42 5.25
N ILE A 164 -15.16 18.32 4.30
CA ILE A 164 -15.54 19.72 4.33
C ILE A 164 -17.07 19.86 4.30
N ILE A 165 -17.75 19.13 3.42
CA ILE A 165 -19.22 19.13 3.31
C ILE A 165 -19.86 18.67 4.61
N GLN A 166 -19.37 17.58 5.20
CA GLN A 166 -19.88 17.04 6.47
C GLN A 166 -19.73 18.03 7.63
N VAL A 167 -18.61 18.77 7.66
CA VAL A 167 -18.40 19.81 8.69
C VAL A 167 -19.34 20.99 8.50
N ALA A 168 -19.54 21.42 7.24
CA ALA A 168 -20.38 22.56 6.88
C ALA A 168 -21.89 22.25 6.97
N LEU A 169 -22.28 21.02 6.63
CA LEU A 169 -23.69 20.57 6.58
C LEU A 169 -23.88 19.33 7.45
N PRO A 170 -23.94 19.47 8.78
CA PRO A 170 -24.03 18.34 9.72
C PRO A 170 -25.28 17.45 9.54
N SER A 171 -26.32 17.97 8.90
CA SER A 171 -27.56 17.24 8.60
C SER A 171 -27.43 16.21 7.46
N LEU A 172 -26.32 16.27 6.67
CA LEU A 172 -26.05 15.31 5.62
C LEU A 172 -25.28 14.12 6.20
N HIS A 173 -25.94 12.97 6.33
CA HIS A 173 -25.36 11.75 6.89
C HIS A 173 -24.90 10.80 5.77
N VAL A 174 -24.02 11.29 4.88
CA VAL A 174 -23.51 10.51 3.72
C VAL A 174 -22.07 10.04 3.89
N THR A 175 -21.40 10.45 4.97
CA THR A 175 -19.96 10.21 5.21
C THR A 175 -19.61 8.74 5.09
N TRP A 176 -20.32 7.85 5.77
CA TRP A 176 -19.97 6.43 5.78
C TRP A 176 -20.25 5.73 4.45
N LEU A 177 -21.24 6.21 3.69
CA LEU A 177 -21.45 5.75 2.31
C LEU A 177 -20.25 6.14 1.44
N CYS A 178 -19.78 7.37 1.52
CA CYS A 178 -18.59 7.86 0.80
C CYS A 178 -17.32 7.11 1.23
N VAL A 179 -17.09 6.95 2.53
CA VAL A 179 -15.92 6.21 3.07
C VAL A 179 -15.95 4.75 2.62
N THR A 180 -17.12 4.10 2.62
CA THR A 180 -17.28 2.72 2.15
C THR A 180 -16.93 2.61 0.67
N LEU A 181 -17.52 3.46 -0.17
CA LEU A 181 -17.26 3.46 -1.62
C LEU A 181 -15.77 3.68 -1.92
N LEU A 182 -15.16 4.67 -1.27
CA LEU A 182 -13.74 4.96 -1.43
C LEU A 182 -12.84 3.84 -0.93
N SER A 183 -13.21 3.17 0.16
CA SER A 183 -12.47 2.01 0.66
C SER A 183 -12.52 0.83 -0.32
N VAL A 184 -13.66 0.63 -1.00
CA VAL A 184 -13.79 -0.35 -2.09
C VAL A 184 -12.89 0.03 -3.27
N LEU A 185 -12.93 1.29 -3.72
CA LEU A 185 -12.07 1.77 -4.81
C LEU A 185 -10.59 1.68 -4.45
N TYR A 186 -10.23 2.02 -3.22
CA TYR A 186 -8.88 1.86 -2.70
C TYR A 186 -8.43 0.40 -2.69
N PHE A 187 -9.31 -0.50 -2.28
CA PHE A 187 -9.04 -1.94 -2.34
C PHE A 187 -8.80 -2.44 -3.76
N ILE A 188 -9.67 -2.04 -4.71
CA ILE A 188 -9.50 -2.39 -6.13
C ILE A 188 -8.14 -1.90 -6.63
N TYR A 189 -7.76 -0.65 -6.31
CA TYR A 189 -6.45 -0.08 -6.63
C TYR A 189 -5.29 -0.92 -6.07
N CYS A 190 -5.35 -1.29 -4.78
CA CYS A 190 -4.32 -2.11 -4.15
C CYS A 190 -4.24 -3.51 -4.76
N SER A 191 -5.39 -4.12 -5.06
CA SER A 191 -5.48 -5.44 -5.68
C SER A 191 -4.85 -5.44 -7.07
N GLU A 192 -5.15 -4.43 -7.88
CA GLU A 192 -4.56 -4.27 -9.21
C GLU A 192 -3.04 -4.06 -9.14
N MET A 193 -2.58 -3.24 -8.19
CA MET A 193 -1.15 -3.05 -7.95
C MET A 193 -0.43 -4.36 -7.58
N TRP A 194 -1.04 -5.21 -6.75
CA TRP A 194 -0.45 -6.49 -6.37
C TRP A 194 -0.45 -7.50 -7.51
N ASN A 195 -1.49 -7.50 -8.35
CA ASN A 195 -1.59 -8.36 -9.52
C ASN A 195 -0.53 -8.05 -10.60
N GLN A 196 0.10 -6.87 -10.55
CA GLN A 196 1.20 -6.49 -11.43
C GLN A 196 2.56 -7.05 -10.99
N LEU A 197 2.65 -7.71 -9.82
CA LEU A 197 3.91 -8.17 -9.26
C LEU A 197 4.07 -9.69 -9.42
N ASP A 198 5.32 -10.12 -9.62
CA ASP A 198 5.73 -11.50 -9.42
C ASP A 198 5.76 -11.85 -7.93
N ALA A 199 5.06 -12.92 -7.55
CA ALA A 199 4.85 -13.29 -6.15
C ALA A 199 6.13 -13.73 -5.42
N LEU A 200 7.14 -14.23 -6.15
CA LEU A 200 8.40 -14.70 -5.60
C LEU A 200 9.38 -13.54 -5.41
N THR A 201 9.54 -12.72 -6.42
CA THR A 201 10.62 -11.74 -6.51
C THR A 201 10.19 -10.33 -6.12
N GLY A 202 8.90 -10.00 -6.24
CA GLY A 202 8.37 -8.65 -6.01
C GLY A 202 8.79 -7.64 -7.08
N LEU A 203 9.28 -8.12 -8.23
CA LEU A 203 9.39 -7.33 -9.46
C LEU A 203 8.04 -7.30 -10.19
N LEU A 204 7.93 -6.49 -11.23
CA LEU A 204 6.77 -6.52 -12.11
C LEU A 204 6.74 -7.87 -12.86
N ASN A 205 5.55 -8.38 -13.14
CA ASN A 205 5.34 -9.65 -13.82
C ASN A 205 5.33 -9.51 -15.34
N GLN A 206 5.19 -10.64 -16.03
CA GLN A 206 5.16 -10.72 -17.50
C GLN A 206 4.02 -9.90 -18.11
N ASP A 207 2.81 -9.93 -17.54
CA ASP A 207 1.68 -9.15 -18.05
C ASP A 207 1.95 -7.64 -18.01
N SER A 208 2.58 -7.18 -16.93
CA SER A 208 3.02 -5.79 -16.79
C SER A 208 4.11 -5.42 -17.81
N TYR A 209 5.01 -6.36 -18.14
CA TYR A 209 6.01 -6.19 -19.19
C TYR A 209 5.34 -6.00 -20.56
N LEU A 210 4.42 -6.91 -20.95
CA LEU A 210 3.72 -6.83 -22.24
C LEU A 210 2.95 -5.53 -22.42
N ASN A 211 2.25 -5.09 -21.37
CA ASN A 211 1.51 -3.82 -21.40
C ASN A 211 2.45 -2.62 -21.58
N ARG A 212 3.61 -2.62 -20.90
CA ARG A 212 4.56 -1.50 -20.96
C ARG A 212 5.33 -1.45 -22.28
N THR A 213 5.70 -2.59 -22.83
CA THR A 213 6.39 -2.64 -24.13
C THR A 213 5.57 -2.05 -25.25
N ALA A 214 4.24 -2.25 -25.25
CA ALA A 214 3.34 -1.64 -26.20
C ALA A 214 3.36 -0.10 -26.18
N GLU A 215 3.58 0.50 -25.01
CA GLU A 215 3.72 1.95 -24.84
C GLU A 215 5.12 2.44 -25.28
N MET A 216 6.19 1.73 -24.89
CA MET A 216 7.58 2.14 -25.16
C MET A 216 7.98 2.02 -26.62
N ARG A 217 7.28 1.24 -27.43
CA ARG A 217 7.45 1.21 -28.91
C ARG A 217 7.35 2.60 -29.53
N ARG A 218 6.64 3.52 -28.90
CA ARG A 218 6.44 4.90 -29.41
C ARG A 218 7.46 5.90 -28.87
N SER A 219 7.98 5.66 -27.68
CA SER A 219 8.88 6.62 -26.98
C SER A 219 10.37 6.25 -27.12
N GLY A 220 10.67 5.01 -27.52
CA GLY A 220 12.03 4.48 -27.53
C GLY A 220 12.53 4.11 -26.12
N GLY A 221 13.76 3.63 -26.05
CA GLY A 221 14.40 3.21 -24.81
C GLY A 221 15.40 2.06 -25.04
N VAL A 222 15.80 1.39 -23.96
CA VAL A 222 16.67 0.21 -23.99
C VAL A 222 16.01 -0.94 -23.24
N LEU A 223 15.97 -2.11 -23.86
CA LEU A 223 15.66 -3.38 -23.20
C LEU A 223 16.96 -4.01 -22.70
N VAL A 224 17.03 -4.33 -21.42
CA VAL A 224 18.10 -5.13 -20.82
C VAL A 224 17.49 -6.46 -20.40
N VAL A 225 18.08 -7.56 -20.84
CA VAL A 225 17.64 -8.94 -20.51
C VAL A 225 18.69 -9.59 -19.62
N PHE A 226 18.24 -10.34 -18.63
CA PHE A 226 19.07 -11.10 -17.71
C PHE A 226 18.61 -12.55 -17.73
N ASP A 227 19.56 -13.44 -17.90
CA ASP A 227 19.36 -14.89 -17.85
C ASP A 227 20.23 -15.50 -16.75
N VAL A 228 19.66 -16.41 -15.97
CA VAL A 228 20.37 -17.02 -14.83
C VAL A 228 21.09 -18.28 -15.30
N ASP A 229 22.42 -18.19 -15.40
CA ASP A 229 23.25 -19.27 -15.91
C ASP A 229 23.08 -20.55 -15.08
N ASP A 230 22.87 -21.68 -15.77
CA ASP A 230 22.80 -23.00 -15.16
C ASP A 230 21.77 -23.15 -14.02
N PHE A 231 20.68 -22.37 -14.03
CA PHE A 231 19.71 -22.36 -12.95
C PHE A 231 19.11 -23.73 -12.63
N LYS A 232 18.95 -24.57 -13.64
CA LYS A 232 18.51 -25.96 -13.45
C LYS A 232 19.47 -26.74 -12.53
N GLN A 233 20.79 -26.58 -12.73
CA GLN A 233 21.79 -27.24 -11.88
C GLN A 233 21.73 -26.76 -10.42
N VAL A 234 21.40 -25.49 -10.20
CA VAL A 234 21.15 -24.95 -8.84
C VAL A 234 19.97 -25.68 -8.19
N ASN A 235 18.86 -25.84 -8.92
CA ASN A 235 17.68 -26.55 -8.42
C ASN A 235 17.98 -28.03 -8.16
N ASP A 236 18.68 -28.70 -9.07
CA ASP A 236 19.00 -30.13 -8.95
C ASP A 236 19.95 -30.40 -7.77
N ARG A 237 20.88 -29.48 -7.51
CA ARG A 237 21.89 -29.64 -6.44
C ARG A 237 21.40 -29.18 -5.06
N TYR A 238 20.64 -28.07 -4.98
CA TYR A 238 20.28 -27.41 -3.72
C TYR A 238 18.78 -27.43 -3.42
N GLY A 239 17.98 -27.94 -4.36
CA GLY A 239 16.51 -27.99 -4.27
C GLY A 239 15.82 -26.68 -4.68
N HIS A 240 14.56 -26.77 -5.08
CA HIS A 240 13.77 -25.64 -5.58
C HIS A 240 13.63 -24.47 -4.58
N LEU A 241 13.55 -24.78 -3.27
CA LEU A 241 13.49 -23.70 -2.25
C LEU A 241 14.74 -22.82 -2.24
N GLN A 242 15.91 -23.42 -2.50
CA GLN A 242 17.15 -22.66 -2.58
C GLN A 242 17.25 -21.91 -3.92
N GLY A 243 16.74 -22.49 -5.01
CA GLY A 243 16.58 -21.80 -6.29
C GLY A 243 15.69 -20.56 -6.15
N ASP A 244 14.56 -20.66 -5.44
CA ASP A 244 13.69 -19.53 -5.14
C ASP A 244 14.43 -18.40 -4.37
N VAL A 245 15.31 -18.75 -3.43
CA VAL A 245 16.16 -17.78 -2.73
C VAL A 245 17.13 -17.09 -3.69
N CYS A 246 17.76 -17.86 -4.59
CA CYS A 246 18.67 -17.29 -5.59
C CYS A 246 17.94 -16.31 -6.52
N LEU A 247 16.76 -16.68 -7.03
CA LEU A 247 15.95 -15.78 -7.87
C LEU A 247 15.54 -14.51 -7.13
N ALA A 248 15.16 -14.60 -5.86
CA ALA A 248 14.81 -13.43 -5.05
C ALA A 248 16.01 -12.51 -4.79
N GLU A 249 17.21 -13.05 -4.58
CA GLU A 249 18.43 -12.28 -4.41
C GLU A 249 18.86 -11.58 -5.70
N ILE A 250 18.80 -12.26 -6.85
CA ILE A 250 19.06 -11.66 -8.16
C ILE A 250 18.07 -10.52 -8.43
N ALA A 251 16.78 -10.76 -8.23
CA ALA A 251 15.74 -9.75 -8.37
C ALA A 251 15.97 -8.53 -7.44
N HIS A 252 16.46 -8.77 -6.22
CA HIS A 252 16.83 -7.70 -5.29
C HIS A 252 17.97 -6.85 -5.85
N CYS A 253 19.00 -7.46 -6.44
CA CYS A 253 20.11 -6.75 -7.09
C CYS A 253 19.59 -5.91 -8.26
N ILE A 254 18.81 -6.52 -9.18
CA ILE A 254 18.22 -5.82 -10.32
C ILE A 254 17.41 -4.60 -9.84
N LYS A 255 16.50 -4.80 -8.86
CA LYS A 255 15.66 -3.72 -8.34
C LYS A 255 16.46 -2.58 -7.72
N LYS A 256 17.54 -2.91 -6.99
CA LYS A 256 18.35 -1.90 -6.29
C LYS A 256 19.07 -0.97 -7.26
N ASP A 257 19.58 -1.52 -8.36
CA ASP A 257 20.45 -0.75 -9.27
C ASP A 257 19.63 -0.13 -10.42
N TYR A 258 18.62 -0.82 -10.92
CA TYR A 258 17.85 -0.37 -12.08
C TYR A 258 16.52 0.34 -11.76
N ALA A 259 15.93 0.16 -10.57
CA ALA A 259 14.58 0.68 -10.30
C ALA A 259 14.46 2.22 -10.33
N ARG A 260 15.60 2.94 -10.26
CA ARG A 260 15.63 4.41 -10.38
C ARG A 260 15.70 4.89 -11.82
N CYS A 261 16.07 4.01 -12.74
CA CYS A 261 16.34 4.33 -14.15
C CYS A 261 15.33 3.69 -15.09
N GLY A 262 14.63 2.63 -14.64
CA GLY A 262 13.74 1.86 -15.48
C GLY A 262 12.81 0.97 -14.65
N TYR A 263 12.04 0.15 -15.36
CA TYR A 263 11.07 -0.78 -14.79
C TYR A 263 11.63 -2.20 -14.84
N CYS A 264 11.62 -2.91 -13.71
CA CYS A 264 12.24 -4.20 -13.54
C CYS A 264 11.17 -5.31 -13.54
N TYR A 265 11.35 -6.35 -14.35
CA TYR A 265 10.37 -7.40 -14.56
C TYR A 265 10.99 -8.78 -14.37
N ARG A 266 10.15 -9.76 -14.01
CA ARG A 266 10.42 -11.19 -14.18
C ARG A 266 9.46 -11.71 -15.23
N ILE A 267 9.99 -12.20 -16.36
CA ILE A 267 9.22 -12.59 -17.54
C ILE A 267 9.15 -14.10 -17.77
N GLY A 268 10.00 -14.85 -17.07
CA GLY A 268 10.08 -16.32 -17.17
C GLY A 268 10.49 -16.94 -15.85
N GLY A 269 10.82 -18.22 -15.85
CA GLY A 269 11.28 -18.95 -14.68
C GLY A 269 12.54 -18.35 -14.08
N ASP A 270 13.56 -18.16 -14.88
CA ASP A 270 14.91 -17.64 -14.58
C ASP A 270 15.26 -16.41 -15.40
N GLU A 271 14.31 -15.88 -16.16
CA GLU A 271 14.49 -14.73 -17.02
C GLU A 271 13.96 -13.44 -16.40
N PHE A 272 14.78 -12.40 -16.43
CA PHE A 272 14.42 -11.06 -15.99
C PHE A 272 14.67 -10.05 -17.10
N CYS A 273 13.97 -8.94 -17.05
CA CYS A 273 14.29 -7.82 -17.93
C CYS A 273 14.05 -6.46 -17.26
N VAL A 274 14.69 -5.45 -17.85
CA VAL A 274 14.53 -4.06 -17.46
C VAL A 274 14.25 -3.23 -18.69
N LEU A 275 13.23 -2.38 -18.62
CA LEU A 275 12.93 -1.37 -19.62
C LEU A 275 13.48 -0.03 -19.12
N LEU A 276 14.55 0.47 -19.74
CA LEU A 276 15.15 1.77 -19.45
C LEU A 276 14.56 2.85 -20.36
N GLU A 277 14.17 3.96 -19.77
CA GLU A 277 13.69 5.12 -20.52
C GLU A 277 14.84 5.96 -21.13
N ASN A 278 16.04 5.86 -20.53
CA ASN A 278 17.24 6.56 -20.99
C ASN A 278 18.42 5.59 -21.08
N ALA A 279 19.04 5.52 -22.26
CA ALA A 279 20.19 4.67 -22.56
C ALA A 279 21.48 5.08 -21.82
N ASP A 280 21.63 6.37 -21.47
CA ASP A 280 22.89 6.92 -20.90
C ASP A 280 23.31 6.24 -19.58
N ARG A 281 22.35 5.63 -18.88
CA ARG A 281 22.61 4.99 -17.59
C ARG A 281 22.82 3.48 -17.66
N GLU A 282 22.64 2.88 -18.81
CA GLU A 282 22.73 1.42 -18.99
C GLU A 282 24.06 0.85 -18.52
N ALA A 283 25.16 1.34 -19.04
CA ALA A 283 26.51 0.86 -18.71
C ALA A 283 26.82 0.99 -17.20
N TRP A 284 26.40 2.09 -16.59
CA TRP A 284 26.59 2.30 -15.16
C TRP A 284 25.76 1.32 -14.33
N CYS A 285 24.50 1.13 -14.69
CA CYS A 285 23.62 0.17 -13.99
C CYS A 285 24.14 -1.26 -14.12
N ALA A 286 24.63 -1.64 -15.29
CA ALA A 286 25.21 -2.97 -15.54
C ALA A 286 26.43 -3.23 -14.65
N GLN A 287 27.35 -2.27 -14.56
CA GLN A 287 28.54 -2.38 -13.72
C GLN A 287 28.18 -2.47 -12.22
N GLU A 288 27.26 -1.65 -11.73
CA GLU A 288 26.83 -1.70 -10.33
C GLU A 288 26.09 -3.00 -10.00
N PHE A 289 25.27 -3.51 -10.93
CA PHE A 289 24.61 -4.81 -10.78
C PHE A 289 25.63 -5.96 -10.64
N GLU A 290 26.62 -6.03 -11.52
CA GLU A 290 27.65 -7.07 -11.44
C GLU A 290 28.42 -6.99 -10.13
N ARG A 291 28.79 -5.77 -9.69
CA ARG A 291 29.46 -5.53 -8.41
C ARG A 291 28.61 -6.00 -7.22
N LEU A 292 27.33 -5.65 -7.21
CA LEU A 292 26.42 -6.05 -6.15
C LEU A 292 26.19 -7.56 -6.14
N LEU A 293 26.01 -8.17 -7.32
CA LEU A 293 25.82 -9.60 -7.45
C LEU A 293 27.05 -10.39 -6.97
N ALA A 294 28.27 -9.89 -7.24
CA ALA A 294 29.52 -10.48 -6.74
C ALA A 294 29.57 -10.45 -5.19
N LEU A 295 29.25 -9.31 -4.57
CA LEU A 295 29.16 -9.20 -3.10
C LEU A 295 28.10 -10.15 -2.51
N ARG A 296 26.97 -10.34 -3.20
CA ARG A 296 25.92 -11.25 -2.73
C ARG A 296 26.33 -12.71 -2.83
N ARG A 297 27.18 -13.10 -3.80
CA ARG A 297 27.73 -14.45 -3.91
C ARG A 297 28.62 -14.81 -2.72
N GLU A 298 29.30 -13.88 -2.10
CA GLU A 298 30.08 -14.12 -0.88
C GLU A 298 29.19 -14.53 0.30
N VAL A 299 27.94 -14.06 0.32
CA VAL A 299 26.97 -14.36 1.37
C VAL A 299 26.09 -15.57 1.02
N VAL A 300 25.68 -15.69 -0.25
CA VAL A 300 24.84 -16.76 -0.78
C VAL A 300 25.66 -17.60 -1.75
N HIS A 301 26.40 -18.57 -1.23
CA HIS A 301 27.37 -19.36 -1.99
C HIS A 301 26.81 -20.15 -3.18
N CYS A 302 25.50 -20.41 -3.21
CA CYS A 302 24.83 -21.06 -4.34
C CYS A 302 24.29 -20.08 -5.39
N LEU A 303 24.57 -18.76 -5.26
CA LEU A 303 24.04 -17.78 -6.18
C LEU A 303 24.75 -17.91 -7.55
N PRO A 304 24.01 -18.24 -8.63
CA PRO A 304 24.61 -18.47 -9.95
C PRO A 304 25.10 -17.18 -10.60
N ARG A 305 25.76 -17.32 -11.74
CA ARG A 305 26.07 -16.20 -12.63
C ARG A 305 24.80 -15.77 -13.34
N VAL A 306 24.81 -14.56 -13.85
CA VAL A 306 23.72 -13.98 -14.62
C VAL A 306 24.35 -13.38 -15.88
N SER A 307 23.91 -13.87 -17.02
CA SER A 307 24.25 -13.31 -18.32
C SER A 307 23.37 -12.11 -18.59
N LEU A 308 23.94 -11.06 -19.18
CA LEU A 308 23.27 -9.78 -19.43
C LEU A 308 23.44 -9.40 -20.90
N GLY A 309 22.34 -9.05 -21.55
CA GLY A 309 22.31 -8.49 -22.89
C GLY A 309 21.44 -7.25 -22.95
N SER A 310 21.73 -6.35 -23.87
CA SER A 310 20.93 -5.15 -24.07
C SER A 310 20.69 -4.85 -25.55
N ALA A 311 19.54 -4.26 -25.87
CA ALA A 311 19.18 -3.82 -27.21
C ALA A 311 18.33 -2.55 -27.17
N PRO A 312 18.52 -1.62 -28.13
CA PRO A 312 17.65 -0.45 -28.25
C PRO A 312 16.23 -0.86 -28.65
N ILE A 313 15.23 -0.24 -28.07
CA ILE A 313 13.83 -0.42 -28.43
C ILE A 313 13.56 0.43 -29.67
N SER A 314 13.54 -0.20 -30.84
CA SER A 314 13.16 0.43 -32.10
C SER A 314 11.90 -0.25 -32.60
N GLY A 315 10.81 0.42 -32.77
CA GLY A 315 9.51 0.04 -33.40
C GLY A 315 9.18 -1.42 -33.81
N GLU A 316 10.13 -2.33 -33.70
CA GLU A 316 10.06 -3.76 -33.98
C GLU A 316 9.45 -4.58 -32.82
N ASP A 317 9.16 -5.84 -33.07
CA ASP A 317 8.51 -6.71 -32.08
C ASP A 317 9.48 -7.04 -30.95
N LEU A 318 9.29 -6.45 -29.77
CA LEU A 318 10.13 -6.64 -28.58
C LEU A 318 10.12 -8.10 -28.05
N LEU A 319 9.18 -8.93 -28.52
CA LEU A 319 9.20 -10.36 -28.27
C LEU A 319 10.26 -11.07 -29.14
N ALA A 320 10.54 -10.54 -30.36
CA ALA A 320 11.58 -11.05 -31.24
C ALA A 320 12.99 -10.55 -30.86
N VAL A 321 13.10 -9.46 -30.11
CA VAL A 321 14.39 -8.92 -29.66
C VAL A 321 14.92 -9.70 -28.43
N LYS A 322 14.07 -10.51 -27.79
CA LYS A 322 14.41 -11.33 -26.64
C LYS A 322 15.24 -12.56 -27.01
N ASP A 323 14.99 -13.15 -28.18
CA ASP A 323 15.67 -14.35 -28.73
C ASP A 323 16.97 -13.95 -29.49
#